data_fe99032785f6a2993b39a967ee995a64
#
_entry.id   fe99032785f6a2993b39a967ee995a64
#
_cell.length_a   1.000
_cell.length_b   1.000
_cell.length_c   1.000
_cell.angle_alpha   90.00
_cell.angle_beta   90.00
_cell.angle_gamma   90.00
#
_symmetry.space_group_name_H-M   'P 1'
#
loop_
_entity.id
_entity.type
_entity.pdbx_description
1 polymer ?
#
loop_
_entity_poly.entity_id
_entity_poly.type
_entity_poly.pdbx_seq_one_letter_code
_entity_poly.pdbx_strand_id
1 'polypeptide(L)'
;MFENSDLKDFWNSHEYYTKNYVEEPLTDETIAFYENKLGFKLPKSYIQLMKTQNGGAPKKEYWFNEHAKRNEVNTIGLAGFFGIGGNKPSSLFGKFGNEFWFTEWEYPRDIGIIIADTESGGHDMIYLDYRECGKDGEPKVSVCFQEYDYEIQVLANNFEKFIGMLISEKDLE
;
A
#
# COMPACT_ATOMS: atom_id res chain seq x y z
N MET A 1 -7.73 -11.45 -10.11
CA MET A 1 -7.32 -10.12 -10.59
C MET A 1 -8.55 -9.25 -10.76
N PHE A 2 -8.36 -7.93 -10.75
CA PHE A 2 -9.47 -6.99 -10.92
C PHE A 2 -10.09 -7.08 -12.31
N GLU A 3 -11.38 -6.85 -12.40
CA GLU A 3 -12.02 -6.53 -13.65
C GLU A 3 -11.74 -5.07 -14.02
N ASN A 4 -11.75 -4.72 -15.30
CA ASN A 4 -11.48 -3.34 -15.73
C ASN A 4 -12.46 -2.31 -15.13
N SER A 5 -13.69 -2.74 -14.85
CA SER A 5 -14.71 -1.90 -14.19
C SER A 5 -14.36 -1.56 -12.74
N ASP A 6 -13.64 -2.44 -12.03
CA ASP A 6 -13.32 -2.27 -10.61
C ASP A 6 -12.27 -1.17 -10.38
N LEU A 7 -11.41 -0.95 -11.38
CA LEU A 7 -10.34 0.05 -11.34
C LEU A 7 -10.70 1.35 -12.02
N LYS A 8 -11.88 1.41 -12.67
CA LYS A 8 -12.35 2.63 -13.29
C LYS A 8 -12.65 3.67 -12.21
N ASP A 9 -12.10 4.86 -12.41
CA ASP A 9 -12.32 5.98 -11.49
C ASP A 9 -11.80 5.76 -10.06
N PHE A 10 -10.78 4.91 -9.92
CA PHE A 10 -10.20 4.54 -8.62
C PHE A 10 -9.43 5.71 -7.97
N TRP A 11 -8.70 6.48 -8.77
CA TRP A 11 -7.72 7.45 -8.28
C TRP A 11 -8.30 8.84 -8.06
N ASN A 12 -7.89 9.47 -6.96
CA ASN A 12 -8.13 10.89 -6.69
C ASN A 12 -7.16 11.72 -7.55
N SER A 13 -7.70 12.64 -8.36
CA SER A 13 -6.92 13.46 -9.31
C SER A 13 -6.36 14.76 -8.73
N HIS A 14 -6.46 14.98 -7.42
CA HIS A 14 -5.96 16.21 -6.79
C HIS A 14 -4.44 16.34 -7.00
N GLU A 15 -4.01 17.56 -7.33
CA GLU A 15 -2.62 17.89 -7.68
C GLU A 15 -1.59 17.45 -6.63
N TYR A 16 -1.95 17.54 -5.35
CA TYR A 16 -1.08 17.10 -4.25
C TYR A 16 -0.63 15.65 -4.43
N TYR A 17 -1.56 14.75 -4.74
CA TYR A 17 -1.25 13.32 -4.91
C TYR A 17 -0.46 13.06 -6.18
N THR A 18 -0.81 13.70 -7.26
CA THR A 18 -0.08 13.61 -8.53
C THR A 18 1.38 14.03 -8.36
N LYS A 19 1.61 15.11 -7.65
CA LYS A 19 2.95 15.66 -7.42
C LYS A 19 3.80 14.79 -6.49
N ASN A 20 3.22 14.20 -5.46
CA ASN A 20 3.97 13.52 -4.39
C ASN A 20 4.04 12.01 -4.51
N TYR A 21 3.08 11.36 -5.19
CA TYR A 21 2.93 9.91 -5.23
C TYR A 21 3.06 9.31 -6.62
N VAL A 22 2.65 10.01 -7.67
CA VAL A 22 2.50 9.41 -9.00
C VAL A 22 3.81 9.41 -9.76
N GLU A 23 4.36 8.21 -9.92
CA GLU A 23 5.56 7.93 -10.69
C GLU A 23 5.26 7.81 -12.20
N GLU A 24 6.32 7.68 -13.00
CA GLU A 24 6.20 7.39 -14.42
C GLU A 24 5.40 6.10 -14.68
N PRO A 25 4.68 6.02 -15.80
CA PRO A 25 3.96 4.81 -16.19
C PRO A 25 4.85 3.58 -16.18
N LEU A 26 4.33 2.47 -15.65
CA LEU A 26 5.07 1.21 -15.54
C LEU A 26 5.24 0.51 -16.89
N THR A 27 6.44 0.01 -17.13
CA THR A 27 6.74 -0.97 -18.18
C THR A 27 7.15 -2.29 -17.53
N ASP A 28 7.14 -3.39 -18.31
CA ASP A 28 7.56 -4.69 -17.80
C ASP A 28 9.03 -4.68 -17.38
N GLU A 29 9.88 -3.90 -18.09
CA GLU A 29 11.29 -3.72 -17.72
C GLU A 29 11.44 -2.99 -16.38
N THR A 30 10.67 -1.93 -16.11
CA THR A 30 10.75 -1.22 -14.84
C THR A 30 10.21 -2.05 -13.68
N ILE A 31 9.18 -2.85 -13.90
CA ILE A 31 8.67 -3.80 -12.90
C ILE A 31 9.76 -4.81 -12.54
N ALA A 32 10.36 -5.45 -13.52
CA ALA A 32 11.44 -6.42 -13.29
C ALA A 32 12.64 -5.79 -12.56
N PHE A 33 13.04 -4.57 -12.95
CA PHE A 33 14.10 -3.82 -12.27
C PHE A 33 13.81 -3.60 -10.79
N TYR A 34 12.61 -3.12 -10.46
CA TYR A 34 12.25 -2.83 -9.07
C TYR A 34 11.95 -4.08 -8.24
N GLU A 35 11.39 -5.14 -8.83
CA GLU A 35 11.29 -6.44 -8.15
C GLU A 35 12.67 -6.97 -7.75
N ASN A 36 13.64 -6.89 -8.67
CA ASN A 36 15.02 -7.29 -8.36
C ASN A 36 15.63 -6.44 -7.25
N LYS A 37 15.41 -5.13 -7.29
CA LYS A 37 15.90 -4.18 -6.26
C LYS A 37 15.24 -4.40 -4.90
N LEU A 38 13.94 -4.70 -4.87
CA LEU A 38 13.20 -5.03 -3.63
C LEU A 38 13.59 -6.40 -3.08
N GLY A 39 13.92 -7.34 -3.94
CA GLY A 39 14.12 -8.75 -3.58
C GLY A 39 12.80 -9.52 -3.37
N PHE A 40 11.69 -9.02 -3.88
CA PHE A 40 10.37 -9.62 -3.78
C PHE A 40 9.65 -9.60 -5.12
N LYS A 41 8.83 -10.62 -5.38
CA LYS A 41 7.86 -10.61 -6.48
C LYS A 41 6.62 -9.81 -6.04
N LEU A 42 6.25 -8.82 -6.83
CA LEU A 42 5.05 -8.03 -6.57
C LEU A 42 3.79 -8.78 -6.99
N PRO A 43 2.70 -8.70 -6.23
CA PRO A 43 1.44 -9.33 -6.60
C PRO A 43 0.93 -8.83 -7.96
N LYS A 44 0.37 -9.73 -8.75
CA LYS A 44 -0.21 -9.37 -10.06
C LYS A 44 -1.30 -8.31 -9.94
N SER A 45 -2.12 -8.38 -8.89
CA SER A 45 -3.17 -7.40 -8.61
C SER A 45 -2.60 -6.02 -8.27
N TYR A 46 -1.50 -5.96 -7.51
CA TYR A 46 -0.81 -4.71 -7.22
C TYR A 46 -0.22 -4.07 -8.49
N ILE A 47 0.45 -4.88 -9.30
CA ILE A 47 0.98 -4.42 -10.61
C ILE A 47 -0.16 -3.93 -11.51
N GLN A 48 -1.27 -4.66 -11.57
CA GLN A 48 -2.44 -4.27 -12.37
C GLN A 48 -2.96 -2.89 -11.97
N LEU A 49 -3.10 -2.63 -10.66
CA LEU A 49 -3.51 -1.32 -10.15
C LEU A 49 -2.49 -0.23 -10.52
N MET A 50 -1.19 -0.48 -10.27
CA MET A 50 -0.13 0.48 -10.55
C MET A 50 0.05 0.76 -12.05
N LYS A 51 -0.36 -0.13 -12.93
CA LYS A 51 -0.39 0.12 -14.39
C LYS A 51 -1.49 1.08 -14.81
N THR A 52 -2.55 1.25 -14.03
CA THR A 52 -3.59 2.26 -14.30
C THR A 52 -3.12 3.67 -13.95
N GLN A 53 -2.38 3.79 -12.86
CA GLN A 53 -1.65 4.97 -12.44
C GLN A 53 -0.62 4.49 -11.39
N ASN A 54 0.61 4.90 -11.56
CA ASN A 54 1.71 4.40 -10.74
C ASN A 54 1.83 5.14 -9.40
N GLY A 55 0.90 4.89 -8.48
CA GLY A 55 0.79 5.51 -7.18
C GLY A 55 -0.27 6.61 -7.12
N GLY A 56 -0.60 7.06 -5.93
CA GLY A 56 -1.62 8.09 -5.69
C GLY A 56 -2.59 7.72 -4.58
N ALA A 57 -3.56 8.58 -4.32
CA ALA A 57 -4.61 8.33 -3.34
C ALA A 57 -5.85 7.70 -3.98
N PRO A 58 -6.47 6.72 -3.34
CA PRO A 58 -7.74 6.18 -3.80
C PRO A 58 -8.87 7.17 -3.49
N LYS A 59 -9.95 7.17 -4.28
CA LYS A 59 -11.17 7.93 -3.97
C LYS A 59 -11.93 7.34 -2.80
N LYS A 60 -11.85 6.01 -2.63
CA LYS A 60 -12.35 5.30 -1.45
C LYS A 60 -11.18 5.16 -0.49
N GLU A 61 -11.04 6.11 0.40
CA GLU A 61 -9.84 6.31 1.21
C GLU A 61 -9.81 5.50 2.51
N TYR A 62 -10.89 4.82 2.87
CA TYR A 62 -10.95 4.06 4.14
C TYR A 62 -11.00 2.56 3.90
N TRP A 63 -10.05 1.83 4.49
CA TRP A 63 -10.22 0.40 4.70
C TRP A 63 -11.19 0.19 5.86
N PHE A 64 -12.17 -0.70 5.66
CA PHE A 64 -13.19 -1.00 6.65
C PHE A 64 -13.46 -2.49 6.73
N ASN A 65 -13.57 -3.01 7.98
CA ASN A 65 -13.93 -4.39 8.25
C ASN A 65 -14.97 -4.45 9.38
N GLU A 66 -16.23 -4.68 9.01
CA GLU A 66 -17.33 -4.84 9.96
C GLU A 66 -17.19 -6.06 10.87
N HIS A 67 -16.37 -7.04 10.48
CA HIS A 67 -16.13 -8.29 11.21
C HIS A 67 -14.84 -8.27 12.04
N ALA A 68 -14.21 -7.11 12.22
CA ALA A 68 -13.02 -6.99 13.04
C ALA A 68 -13.30 -7.42 14.49
N LYS A 69 -12.34 -8.11 15.10
CA LYS A 69 -12.43 -8.54 16.49
C LYS A 69 -12.36 -7.32 17.41
N ARG A 70 -12.84 -7.49 18.66
CA ARG A 70 -12.89 -6.41 19.66
C ARG A 70 -11.54 -5.73 19.92
N ASN A 71 -10.45 -6.45 19.79
CA ASN A 71 -9.08 -5.96 19.98
C ASN A 71 -8.38 -5.54 18.69
N GLU A 72 -9.08 -5.52 17.58
CA GLU A 72 -8.58 -5.12 16.27
C GLU A 72 -9.15 -3.76 15.87
N VAL A 73 -8.41 -3.00 15.06
CA VAL A 73 -8.97 -1.83 14.40
C VAL A 73 -9.89 -2.28 13.27
N ASN A 74 -10.98 -1.58 13.08
CA ASN A 74 -11.94 -1.87 12.01
C ASN A 74 -11.91 -0.85 10.87
N THR A 75 -11.19 0.26 11.04
CA THR A 75 -11.12 1.36 10.07
C THR A 75 -9.72 1.94 10.03
N ILE A 76 -9.21 2.17 8.83
CA ILE A 76 -7.92 2.85 8.60
C ILE A 76 -8.09 3.82 7.43
N GLY A 77 -7.80 5.10 7.65
CA GLY A 77 -7.74 6.11 6.58
C GLY A 77 -6.41 6.04 5.84
N LEU A 78 -6.45 5.85 4.53
CA LEU A 78 -5.28 5.82 3.67
C LEU A 78 -4.93 7.24 3.22
N ALA A 79 -3.66 7.61 3.28
CA ALA A 79 -3.15 8.84 2.68
C ALA A 79 -2.84 8.62 1.19
N GLY A 80 -2.12 7.56 0.85
CA GLY A 80 -1.83 7.23 -0.53
C GLY A 80 -0.99 5.97 -0.70
N PHE A 81 -1.07 5.38 -1.91
CA PHE A 81 -0.22 4.27 -2.33
C PHE A 81 1.08 4.79 -2.93
N PHE A 82 2.20 4.22 -2.52
CA PHE A 82 3.51 4.57 -3.05
C PHE A 82 3.67 4.04 -4.48
N GLY A 83 4.08 4.92 -5.39
CA GLY A 83 4.41 4.53 -6.76
C GLY A 83 5.66 3.64 -6.80
N ILE A 84 5.73 2.78 -7.81
CA ILE A 84 6.90 1.92 -8.06
C ILE A 84 7.94 2.77 -8.80
N GLY A 85 8.88 3.31 -8.07
CA GLY A 85 9.90 4.22 -8.56
C GLY A 85 10.65 4.91 -7.44
N GLY A 86 11.44 5.92 -7.80
CA GLY A 86 12.27 6.68 -6.85
C GLY A 86 12.30 8.18 -7.09
N ASN A 87 11.47 8.72 -7.99
CA ASN A 87 11.50 10.13 -8.37
C ASN A 87 10.53 11.00 -7.57
N LYS A 88 9.51 10.41 -6.97
CA LYS A 88 8.56 11.13 -6.14
C LYS A 88 8.85 10.93 -4.66
N PRO A 89 8.54 11.92 -3.80
CA PRO A 89 8.80 11.79 -2.36
C PRO A 89 8.15 10.54 -1.76
N SER A 90 6.89 10.30 -2.07
CA SER A 90 6.11 9.16 -1.57
C SER A 90 6.02 8.05 -2.62
N SER A 91 7.16 7.47 -2.95
CA SER A 91 7.30 6.27 -3.79
C SER A 91 8.13 5.22 -3.06
N LEU A 92 8.12 3.98 -3.54
CA LEU A 92 8.79 2.86 -2.85
C LEU A 92 10.26 3.14 -2.55
N PHE A 93 10.97 3.84 -3.45
CA PHE A 93 12.38 4.22 -3.33
C PHE A 93 12.59 5.74 -3.27
N GLY A 94 11.54 6.50 -2.99
CA GLY A 94 11.60 7.95 -2.84
C GLY A 94 12.16 8.39 -1.48
N LYS A 95 12.24 9.71 -1.30
CA LYS A 95 12.74 10.33 -0.07
C LYS A 95 12.02 9.83 1.18
N PHE A 96 10.71 9.62 1.10
CA PHE A 96 9.84 9.09 2.15
C PHE A 96 9.32 7.70 1.80
N GLY A 97 10.15 6.91 1.11
CA GLY A 97 9.86 5.52 0.77
C GLY A 97 10.28 4.55 1.87
N ASN A 98 10.40 3.27 1.50
CA ASN A 98 10.67 2.20 2.44
C ASN A 98 11.90 2.45 3.32
N GLU A 99 13.02 2.86 2.73
CA GLU A 99 14.27 3.05 3.48
C GLU A 99 14.13 4.10 4.58
N PHE A 100 13.42 5.20 4.30
CA PHE A 100 13.13 6.23 5.30
C PHE A 100 12.37 5.66 6.51
N TRP A 101 11.30 4.91 6.27
CA TRP A 101 10.49 4.33 7.35
C TRP A 101 11.23 3.26 8.13
N PHE A 102 12.06 2.47 7.45
CA PHE A 102 12.87 1.44 8.09
C PHE A 102 14.00 2.02 8.95
N THR A 103 14.65 3.09 8.51
CA THR A 103 15.81 3.66 9.21
C THR A 103 15.44 4.77 10.21
N GLU A 104 14.57 5.70 9.83
CA GLU A 104 14.24 6.85 10.68
C GLU A 104 13.12 6.54 11.67
N TRP A 105 12.18 5.68 11.31
CA TRP A 105 11.04 5.30 12.14
C TRP A 105 11.13 3.87 12.68
N GLU A 106 12.19 3.15 12.38
CA GLU A 106 12.49 1.79 12.86
C GLU A 106 11.41 0.74 12.53
N TYR A 107 10.62 0.98 11.48
CA TYR A 107 9.65 -0.02 11.02
C TYR A 107 10.34 -1.32 10.63
N PRO A 108 9.76 -2.49 10.97
CA PRO A 108 10.38 -3.80 10.68
C PRO A 108 10.55 -4.08 9.18
N ARG A 109 11.77 -4.40 8.76
CA ARG A 109 12.09 -4.81 7.38
C ARG A 109 11.61 -6.21 7.06
N ASP A 110 11.56 -7.07 8.06
CA ASP A 110 11.27 -8.50 7.90
C ASP A 110 9.80 -8.81 7.60
N ILE A 111 8.91 -7.84 7.70
CA ILE A 111 7.50 -7.99 7.28
C ILE A 111 7.41 -8.06 5.75
N GLY A 112 8.11 -7.18 5.04
CA GLY A 112 8.05 -7.09 3.58
C GLY A 112 8.21 -5.67 3.05
N ILE A 113 7.21 -5.17 2.31
CA ILE A 113 7.28 -3.91 1.59
C ILE A 113 6.19 -2.97 2.10
N ILE A 114 6.55 -1.75 2.51
CA ILE A 114 5.60 -0.68 2.81
C ILE A 114 5.07 -0.12 1.48
N ILE A 115 3.76 -0.17 1.28
CA ILE A 115 3.11 0.24 0.03
C ILE A 115 2.20 1.45 0.15
N ALA A 116 1.85 1.84 1.37
CA ALA A 116 0.96 2.99 1.60
C ALA A 116 1.21 3.60 2.97
N ASP A 117 1.06 4.91 3.05
CA ASP A 117 0.94 5.63 4.29
C ASP A 117 -0.54 5.87 4.64
N THR A 118 -0.79 6.31 5.84
CA THR A 118 -2.12 6.52 6.39
C THR A 118 -2.27 7.95 6.89
N GLU A 119 -3.50 8.31 7.27
CA GLU A 119 -3.81 9.61 7.88
C GLU A 119 -3.14 9.82 9.25
N SER A 120 -2.55 8.78 9.82
CA SER A 120 -1.85 8.86 11.11
C SER A 120 -0.56 9.68 11.09
N GLY A 121 -0.05 10.04 9.91
CA GLY A 121 1.20 10.78 9.78
C GLY A 121 2.45 9.95 10.08
N GLY A 122 2.41 8.64 9.86
CA GLY A 122 3.53 7.72 10.05
C GLY A 122 3.42 6.82 11.28
N HIS A 123 2.38 6.96 12.09
CA HIS A 123 2.19 6.12 13.28
C HIS A 123 1.67 4.71 12.95
N ASP A 124 1.12 4.54 11.77
CA ASP A 124 0.81 3.23 11.18
C ASP A 124 1.08 3.24 9.67
N MET A 125 1.58 2.11 9.16
CA MET A 125 1.95 1.94 7.75
C MET A 125 1.40 0.63 7.21
N ILE A 126 1.06 0.62 5.92
CA ILE A 126 0.47 -0.53 5.24
C ILE A 126 1.57 -1.29 4.48
N TYR A 127 1.60 -2.60 4.69
CA TYR A 127 2.60 -3.52 4.12
C TYR A 127 1.97 -4.53 3.16
N LEU A 128 2.73 -4.90 2.13
CA LEU A 128 2.66 -6.25 1.57
C LEU A 128 3.45 -7.16 2.52
N ASP A 129 2.76 -8.09 3.16
CA ASP A 129 3.28 -8.94 4.22
C ASP A 129 3.70 -10.29 3.67
N TYR A 130 5.01 -10.50 3.54
CA TYR A 130 5.60 -11.70 2.96
C TYR A 130 6.05 -12.74 4.00
N ARG A 131 5.75 -12.53 5.28
CA ARG A 131 6.26 -13.41 6.35
C ARG A 131 5.82 -14.86 6.21
N GLU A 132 4.61 -15.12 5.72
CA GLU A 132 4.07 -16.48 5.58
C GLU A 132 4.30 -17.09 4.20
N CYS A 133 4.32 -16.27 3.14
CA CYS A 133 4.38 -16.76 1.76
C CYS A 133 5.79 -16.82 1.17
N GLY A 134 6.75 -16.12 1.78
CA GLY A 134 8.08 -15.96 1.20
C GLY A 134 8.12 -14.95 0.05
N LYS A 135 9.32 -14.66 -0.45
CA LYS A 135 9.59 -13.57 -1.41
C LYS A 135 8.92 -13.72 -2.78
N ASP A 136 8.57 -14.92 -3.17
CA ASP A 136 7.94 -15.24 -4.47
C ASP A 136 6.45 -15.57 -4.35
N GLY A 137 5.91 -15.60 -3.13
CA GLY A 137 4.53 -15.94 -2.86
C GLY A 137 3.56 -14.78 -2.95
N GLU A 138 2.29 -15.05 -2.70
CA GLU A 138 1.22 -14.04 -2.64
C GLU A 138 1.15 -13.47 -1.22
N PRO A 139 1.55 -12.21 -1.00
CA PRO A 139 1.56 -11.61 0.33
C PRO A 139 0.16 -11.24 0.81
N LYS A 140 -0.01 -11.27 2.12
CA LYS A 140 -1.14 -10.62 2.79
C LYS A 140 -0.94 -9.11 2.78
N VAL A 141 -1.98 -8.36 3.13
CA VAL A 141 -1.87 -6.93 3.44
C VAL A 141 -2.04 -6.76 4.93
N SER A 142 -1.08 -6.11 5.56
CA SER A 142 -1.06 -5.90 7.01
C SER A 142 -0.79 -4.43 7.34
N VAL A 143 -1.25 -3.99 8.50
CA VAL A 143 -0.87 -2.71 9.10
C VAL A 143 0.09 -2.96 10.25
N CYS A 144 1.08 -2.09 10.40
CA CYS A 144 2.01 -2.09 11.51
C CYS A 144 1.86 -0.79 12.29
N PHE A 145 1.64 -0.90 13.59
CA PHE A 145 1.38 0.22 14.50
C PHE A 145 2.63 0.59 15.29
N GLN A 146 3.31 1.66 14.92
CA GLN A 146 4.54 2.12 15.55
C GLN A 146 4.33 2.44 17.05
N GLU A 147 3.24 3.10 17.41
CA GLU A 147 2.94 3.47 18.81
C GLU A 147 2.60 2.29 19.70
N TYR A 148 2.25 1.14 19.13
CA TYR A 148 1.96 -0.11 19.84
C TYR A 148 3.08 -1.13 19.69
N ASP A 149 4.32 -0.64 19.78
CA ASP A 149 5.54 -1.48 19.72
C ASP A 149 5.59 -2.33 18.43
N TYR A 150 5.19 -1.72 17.32
CA TYR A 150 5.15 -2.34 15.99
C TYR A 150 4.25 -3.57 15.89
N GLU A 151 3.18 -3.60 16.68
CA GLU A 151 2.15 -4.64 16.56
C GLU A 151 1.58 -4.66 15.14
N ILE A 152 1.29 -5.86 14.65
CA ILE A 152 0.85 -6.10 13.28
C ILE A 152 -0.55 -6.69 13.28
N GLN A 153 -1.42 -6.11 12.46
CA GLN A 153 -2.75 -6.66 12.18
C GLN A 153 -2.86 -6.98 10.70
N VAL A 154 -3.28 -8.20 10.38
CA VAL A 154 -3.61 -8.58 9.00
C VAL A 154 -4.94 -7.93 8.61
N LEU A 155 -4.94 -7.21 7.50
CA LEU A 155 -6.12 -6.51 6.97
C LEU A 155 -6.86 -7.32 5.91
N ALA A 156 -6.13 -8.06 5.09
CA ALA A 156 -6.68 -8.90 4.03
C ALA A 156 -5.71 -10.03 3.66
N ASN A 157 -6.23 -11.12 3.14
CA ASN A 157 -5.43 -12.28 2.74
C ASN A 157 -4.60 -12.05 1.47
N ASN A 158 -4.96 -11.05 0.67
CA ASN A 158 -4.20 -10.62 -0.50
C ASN A 158 -4.55 -9.17 -0.86
N PHE A 159 -3.81 -8.59 -1.79
CA PHE A 159 -3.98 -7.19 -2.19
C PHE A 159 -5.34 -6.93 -2.87
N GLU A 160 -5.81 -7.84 -3.72
CA GLU A 160 -7.12 -7.70 -4.39
C GLU A 160 -8.26 -7.59 -3.38
N LYS A 161 -8.27 -8.44 -2.36
CA LYS A 161 -9.26 -8.39 -1.26
C LYS A 161 -9.16 -7.10 -0.46
N PHE A 162 -7.94 -6.65 -0.18
CA PHE A 162 -7.71 -5.37 0.51
C PHE A 162 -8.36 -4.21 -0.23
N ILE A 163 -8.13 -4.11 -1.54
CA ILE A 163 -8.74 -3.07 -2.37
C ILE A 163 -10.28 -3.16 -2.38
N GLY A 164 -10.82 -4.36 -2.39
CA GLY A 164 -12.28 -4.61 -2.32
C GLY A 164 -12.93 -4.17 -1.00
N MET A 165 -12.14 -3.96 0.06
CA MET A 165 -12.61 -3.51 1.37
C MET A 165 -12.55 -1.98 1.54
N LEU A 166 -12.10 -1.24 0.53
CA LEU A 166 -12.04 0.22 0.59
C LEU A 166 -13.43 0.84 0.38
N ILE A 167 -13.76 1.79 1.23
CA ILE A 167 -15.01 2.55 1.18
C ILE A 167 -14.71 4.04 1.24
N SER A 168 -15.68 4.87 0.86
CA SER A 168 -15.56 6.32 1.00
C SER A 168 -16.01 6.76 2.40
N GLU A 169 -15.57 7.96 2.82
CA GLU A 169 -15.93 8.54 4.13
C GLU A 169 -17.44 8.52 4.39
N LYS A 170 -18.23 8.85 3.38
CA LYS A 170 -19.71 8.86 3.49
C LYS A 170 -20.33 7.49 3.79
N ASP A 171 -19.60 6.40 3.51
CA ASP A 171 -20.08 5.04 3.74
C ASP A 171 -19.67 4.52 5.14
N LEU A 172 -18.91 5.33 5.92
CA LEU A 172 -18.58 5.06 7.32
C LEU A 172 -19.71 5.39 8.29
N GLU A 173 -20.68 6.22 7.88
CA GLU A 173 -21.86 6.59 8.63
C GLU A 173 -22.93 5.49 8.53
#